data_e43c697b8c76eb1c5c4963fa483e69f7
#
_entry.id   e43c697b8c76eb1c5c4963fa483e69f7
#
_cell.length_a   1.000
_cell.length_b   1.000
_cell.length_c   1.000
_cell.angle_alpha   90.00
_cell.angle_beta   90.00
_cell.angle_gamma   90.00
#
_symmetry.space_group_name_H-M   'P 1'
#
loop_
_entity.id
_entity.type
_entity.pdbx_description
1 polymer ?
#
loop_
_entity_poly.entity_id
_entity_poly.type
_entity_poly.pdbx_seq_one_letter_code
_entity_poly.pdbx_strand_id
1 'polypeptide(L)'
;MIKNINPSSSEKILTRLPKHLKQFIVPQQYDQYTPINQAVWRFVMRKNISYLKEVAHESYIEGLNKAGIDSEAIPNIYGMNRILKEIGWAAVAVDGFIPPNAFMEFQANNVLVIASDIRQLKHIEYTPAPDIIHEASGHAPIIANPDYAEFLRRLGEIGAKAIMSKYDIELYEAVRELSILKEAAGVEKRVLLDAEKKVNILQNQEHEFSEMAKVRNMQWWSVEYGLVGGLETAKIYGAGLLSSIGESEWCMSDSVKKLPYTIDVVNMGFDITKPQPQLYVTPSFAHLMEVLEDFADTLSVRKGGVSGINKLIESQSVGTIELNTGLQISGVFSDVLVGENNEVVFFKTSGPTALSYREKELVGHGVKYHKDGYSSPLGLLKSVSLPLENMTPIDLKIYNIIDGQRLFFEFESGITVEGLNITGIRDVKGKIQIIKLEDCTVKYGDKILFKPEY
;
A
#
# COMPACT_ATOMS: atom_id res chain seq x y z
N MET A 1 -35.61 18.20 17.56
CA MET A 1 -35.67 17.17 16.50
C MET A 1 -34.40 17.27 15.67
N ILE A 2 -33.40 16.45 15.96
CA ILE A 2 -32.21 16.34 15.14
C ILE A 2 -32.61 15.48 13.94
N LYS A 3 -32.70 16.12 12.76
CA LYS A 3 -32.92 15.38 11.51
C LYS A 3 -31.77 14.40 11.36
N ASN A 4 -32.04 13.10 11.34
CA ASN A 4 -31.13 12.07 10.85
C ASN A 4 -30.84 12.38 9.37
N ILE A 5 -29.81 13.18 9.12
CA ILE A 5 -29.27 13.37 7.79
C ILE A 5 -28.51 12.07 7.48
N ASN A 6 -29.00 11.28 6.55
CA ASN A 6 -28.24 10.14 6.04
C ASN A 6 -26.88 10.67 5.55
N PRO A 7 -25.78 10.13 6.08
CA PRO A 7 -24.44 10.60 5.66
C PRO A 7 -24.29 10.46 4.15
N SER A 8 -23.66 11.45 3.53
CA SER A 8 -23.33 11.40 2.09
C SER A 8 -22.45 10.17 1.79
N SER A 9 -22.39 9.73 0.53
CA SER A 9 -21.54 8.58 0.17
C SER A 9 -20.06 8.82 0.51
N SER A 10 -19.54 10.03 0.33
CA SER A 10 -18.18 10.40 0.74
C SER A 10 -17.98 10.31 2.27
N GLU A 11 -18.95 10.80 3.07
CA GLU A 11 -18.90 10.66 4.52
C GLU A 11 -18.91 9.19 4.95
N LYS A 12 -19.65 8.33 4.23
CA LYS A 12 -19.62 6.88 4.47
C LYS A 12 -18.27 6.28 4.16
N ILE A 13 -17.60 6.68 3.06
CA ILE A 13 -16.24 6.26 2.71
C ILE A 13 -15.28 6.66 3.83
N LEU A 14 -15.23 7.94 4.19
CA LEU A 14 -14.32 8.46 5.21
C LEU A 14 -14.59 7.86 6.60
N THR A 15 -15.84 7.56 6.93
CA THR A 15 -16.19 6.91 8.20
C THR A 15 -15.65 5.48 8.29
N ARG A 16 -15.63 4.76 7.15
CA ARG A 16 -15.15 3.37 7.05
C ARG A 16 -13.64 3.23 7.00
N LEU A 17 -12.91 4.33 6.74
CA LEU A 17 -11.45 4.28 6.71
C LEU A 17 -10.88 3.63 7.98
N PRO A 18 -9.89 2.76 7.85
CA PRO A 18 -9.13 2.22 8.95
C PRO A 18 -8.59 3.31 9.89
N LYS A 19 -8.55 3.03 11.18
CA LYS A 19 -8.12 4.03 12.18
C LYS A 19 -6.70 4.54 11.95
N HIS A 20 -5.81 3.66 11.51
CA HIS A 20 -4.41 4.00 11.25
C HIS A 20 -4.23 4.95 10.07
N LEU A 21 -5.17 5.00 9.11
CA LEU A 21 -5.12 5.99 8.04
C LEU A 21 -5.59 7.37 8.51
N LYS A 22 -6.55 7.41 9.44
CA LYS A 22 -7.14 8.68 9.91
C LYS A 22 -6.12 9.60 10.58
N GLN A 23 -5.02 9.07 11.10
CA GLN A 23 -3.94 9.88 11.71
C GLN A 23 -3.20 10.77 10.72
N PHE A 24 -3.26 10.48 9.41
CA PHE A 24 -2.62 11.27 8.35
C PHE A 24 -3.50 12.40 7.83
N ILE A 25 -4.80 12.39 8.17
CA ILE A 25 -5.76 13.38 7.67
C ILE A 25 -5.66 14.66 8.49
N VAL A 26 -5.46 15.77 7.79
CA VAL A 26 -5.44 17.10 8.38
C VAL A 26 -6.55 17.97 7.77
N PRO A 27 -7.03 19.01 8.46
CA PRO A 27 -7.97 19.96 7.87
C PRO A 27 -7.24 20.81 6.83
N GLN A 28 -7.84 21.01 5.65
CA GLN A 28 -7.38 22.00 4.70
C GLN A 28 -7.55 23.40 5.31
N GLN A 29 -6.45 24.12 5.45
CA GLN A 29 -6.47 25.50 5.99
C GLN A 29 -6.75 26.50 4.86
N TYR A 30 -7.97 26.44 4.28
CA TYR A 30 -8.32 27.15 3.06
C TYR A 30 -8.11 28.66 3.17
N ASP A 31 -8.37 29.25 4.35
CA ASP A 31 -8.23 30.68 4.59
C ASP A 31 -6.77 31.19 4.61
N GLN A 32 -5.81 30.27 4.62
CA GLN A 32 -4.38 30.62 4.55
C GLN A 32 -3.87 30.81 3.12
N TYR A 33 -4.63 30.43 2.10
CA TYR A 33 -4.24 30.70 0.72
C TYR A 33 -4.26 32.19 0.43
N THR A 34 -3.09 32.72 0.10
CA THR A 34 -2.90 34.14 -0.21
C THR A 34 -3.45 34.50 -1.60
N PRO A 35 -3.67 35.78 -1.91
CA PRO A 35 -3.99 36.21 -3.27
C PRO A 35 -2.97 35.75 -4.32
N ILE A 36 -1.69 35.62 -3.95
CA ILE A 36 -0.63 35.11 -4.83
C ILE A 36 -0.88 33.61 -5.10
N ASN A 37 -1.20 32.81 -4.10
CA ASN A 37 -1.53 31.41 -4.26
C ASN A 37 -2.72 31.22 -5.24
N GLN A 38 -3.77 32.01 -5.09
CA GLN A 38 -4.92 31.99 -6.00
C GLN A 38 -4.53 32.44 -7.43
N ALA A 39 -3.58 33.37 -7.56
CA ALA A 39 -3.09 33.79 -8.87
C ALA A 39 -2.24 32.70 -9.55
N VAL A 40 -1.39 31.98 -8.79
CA VAL A 40 -0.62 30.82 -9.28
C VAL A 40 -1.56 29.74 -9.78
N TRP A 41 -2.59 29.39 -8.99
CA TRP A 41 -3.63 28.44 -9.40
C TRP A 41 -4.25 28.82 -10.73
N ARG A 42 -4.81 30.02 -10.84
CA ARG A 42 -5.46 30.51 -12.07
C ARG A 42 -4.55 30.49 -13.27
N PHE A 43 -3.31 30.93 -13.10
CA PHE A 43 -2.34 30.95 -14.19
C PHE A 43 -2.09 29.55 -14.73
N VAL A 44 -1.74 28.59 -13.84
CA VAL A 44 -1.43 27.22 -14.23
C VAL A 44 -2.65 26.54 -14.85
N MET A 45 -3.80 26.65 -14.19
CA MET A 45 -5.04 26.00 -14.67
C MET A 45 -5.50 26.51 -16.02
N ARG A 46 -5.52 27.83 -16.22
CA ARG A 46 -5.92 28.39 -17.51
C ARG A 46 -4.96 27.98 -18.63
N LYS A 47 -3.66 27.98 -18.38
CA LYS A 47 -2.65 27.57 -19.35
C LYS A 47 -2.77 26.08 -19.67
N ASN A 48 -2.85 25.23 -18.65
CA ASN A 48 -3.00 23.80 -18.81
C ASN A 48 -4.30 23.44 -19.56
N ILE A 49 -5.44 23.95 -19.15
CA ILE A 49 -6.72 23.66 -19.81
C ILE A 49 -6.69 24.08 -21.28
N SER A 50 -6.08 25.24 -21.59
CA SER A 50 -5.97 25.71 -22.98
C SER A 50 -5.24 24.73 -23.89
N TYR A 51 -4.20 24.07 -23.41
CA TYR A 51 -3.43 23.09 -24.16
C TYR A 51 -4.00 21.68 -24.06
N LEU A 52 -4.33 21.24 -22.84
CA LEU A 52 -4.75 19.85 -22.55
C LEU A 52 -6.09 19.48 -23.20
N LYS A 53 -6.98 20.43 -23.49
CA LYS A 53 -8.23 20.15 -24.24
C LYS A 53 -7.97 19.47 -25.60
N GLU A 54 -6.76 19.63 -26.18
CA GLU A 54 -6.39 19.07 -27.49
C GLU A 54 -5.63 17.76 -27.36
N VAL A 55 -4.80 17.60 -26.31
CA VAL A 55 -3.86 16.49 -26.16
C VAL A 55 -4.16 15.52 -25.01
N ALA A 56 -4.98 15.92 -24.05
CA ALA A 56 -5.38 15.02 -22.96
C ALA A 56 -6.48 14.05 -23.42
N HIS A 57 -6.65 12.97 -22.66
CA HIS A 57 -7.76 12.03 -22.82
C HIS A 57 -9.11 12.77 -22.72
N GLU A 58 -10.08 12.37 -23.49
CA GLU A 58 -11.38 13.04 -23.62
C GLU A 58 -12.13 13.24 -22.30
N SER A 59 -11.92 12.33 -21.31
CA SER A 59 -12.53 12.46 -19.99
C SER A 59 -11.96 13.59 -19.13
N TYR A 60 -10.83 14.23 -19.50
CA TYR A 60 -10.13 15.18 -18.65
C TYR A 60 -10.97 16.44 -18.35
N ILE A 61 -11.47 17.09 -19.38
CA ILE A 61 -12.20 18.37 -19.22
C ILE A 61 -13.54 18.16 -18.48
N GLU A 62 -14.27 17.09 -18.83
CA GLU A 62 -15.48 16.72 -18.10
C GLU A 62 -15.16 16.31 -16.66
N GLY A 63 -14.04 15.61 -16.47
CA GLY A 63 -13.55 15.17 -15.19
C GLY A 63 -13.23 16.29 -14.21
N LEU A 64 -12.68 17.43 -14.68
CA LEU A 64 -12.51 18.62 -13.85
C LEU A 64 -13.85 19.04 -13.21
N ASN A 65 -14.93 19.10 -14.01
CA ASN A 65 -16.25 19.43 -13.50
C ASN A 65 -16.78 18.36 -12.52
N LYS A 66 -16.59 17.07 -12.86
CA LYS A 66 -16.99 15.92 -12.00
C LYS A 66 -16.16 15.79 -10.72
N ALA A 67 -15.03 16.47 -10.64
CA ALA A 67 -14.21 16.54 -9.42
C ALA A 67 -14.42 17.85 -8.64
N GLY A 68 -15.26 18.77 -9.15
CA GLY A 68 -15.51 20.07 -8.52
C GLY A 68 -14.34 21.03 -8.61
N ILE A 69 -13.57 20.94 -9.69
CA ILE A 69 -12.36 21.73 -9.93
C ILE A 69 -12.62 22.76 -11.01
N ASP A 70 -12.30 23.99 -10.68
CA ASP A 70 -12.49 25.13 -11.53
C ASP A 70 -11.15 25.87 -11.72
N SER A 71 -11.01 26.61 -12.83
CA SER A 71 -9.76 27.32 -13.14
C SER A 71 -9.56 28.60 -12.32
N GLU A 72 -10.57 29.08 -11.62
CA GLU A 72 -10.59 30.42 -11.03
C GLU A 72 -10.17 30.43 -9.55
N ALA A 73 -10.35 29.32 -8.85
CA ALA A 73 -10.04 29.23 -7.43
C ALA A 73 -9.45 27.87 -7.06
N ILE A 74 -8.51 27.87 -6.10
CA ILE A 74 -8.02 26.64 -5.45
C ILE A 74 -9.23 25.87 -4.94
N PRO A 75 -9.33 24.55 -5.22
CA PRO A 75 -10.49 23.77 -4.80
C PRO A 75 -10.56 23.62 -3.29
N ASN A 76 -11.75 23.70 -2.75
CA ASN A 76 -12.03 23.33 -1.38
C ASN A 76 -12.36 21.83 -1.32
N ILE A 77 -11.64 21.07 -0.50
CA ILE A 77 -11.80 19.61 -0.40
C ILE A 77 -13.22 19.22 0.02
N TYR A 78 -13.87 20.02 0.87
CA TYR A 78 -15.28 19.80 1.20
C TYR A 78 -16.18 19.94 -0.06
N GLY A 79 -15.90 20.94 -0.90
CA GLY A 79 -16.58 21.12 -2.18
C GLY A 79 -16.34 19.94 -3.13
N MET A 80 -15.10 19.50 -3.26
CA MET A 80 -14.73 18.31 -4.05
C MET A 80 -15.50 17.07 -3.59
N ASN A 81 -15.55 16.82 -2.29
CA ASN A 81 -16.26 15.66 -1.71
C ASN A 81 -17.76 15.66 -2.00
N ARG A 82 -18.38 16.83 -2.17
CA ARG A 82 -19.79 16.93 -2.57
C ARG A 82 -20.05 16.39 -3.97
N ILE A 83 -19.04 16.39 -4.84
CA ILE A 83 -19.12 15.95 -6.22
C ILE A 83 -18.53 14.56 -6.39
N LEU A 84 -17.33 14.31 -5.88
CA LEU A 84 -16.65 13.00 -5.94
C LEU A 84 -17.50 11.84 -5.40
N LYS A 85 -18.40 12.11 -4.46
CA LYS A 85 -19.35 11.09 -3.95
C LYS A 85 -20.21 10.46 -5.06
N GLU A 86 -20.46 11.16 -6.15
CA GLU A 86 -21.31 10.68 -7.26
C GLU A 86 -20.59 9.59 -8.07
N ILE A 87 -19.26 9.63 -8.07
CA ILE A 87 -18.41 8.60 -8.69
C ILE A 87 -17.85 7.60 -7.66
N GLY A 88 -18.33 7.65 -6.40
CA GLY A 88 -17.94 6.71 -5.35
C GLY A 88 -16.55 6.96 -4.75
N TRP A 89 -16.00 8.16 -4.89
CA TRP A 89 -14.72 8.59 -4.33
C TRP A 89 -14.89 9.68 -3.27
N ALA A 90 -13.84 9.83 -2.46
CA ALA A 90 -13.67 10.93 -1.53
C ALA A 90 -12.26 11.51 -1.64
N ALA A 91 -12.04 12.71 -1.11
CA ALA A 91 -10.73 13.34 -1.00
C ALA A 91 -10.44 13.75 0.44
N VAL A 92 -9.18 13.68 0.84
CA VAL A 92 -8.70 14.14 2.15
C VAL A 92 -7.43 14.97 1.97
N ALA A 93 -7.27 15.98 2.83
CA ALA A 93 -5.99 16.67 2.92
C ALA A 93 -5.02 15.89 3.81
N VAL A 94 -3.76 15.89 3.43
CA VAL A 94 -2.66 15.38 4.24
C VAL A 94 -1.56 16.42 4.35
N ASP A 95 -0.76 16.31 5.40
CA ASP A 95 0.42 17.14 5.62
C ASP A 95 1.67 16.29 5.46
N GLY A 96 2.59 16.76 4.60
CA GLY A 96 3.88 16.13 4.38
C GLY A 96 3.82 14.73 3.75
N PHE A 97 4.86 13.96 4.04
CA PHE A 97 5.03 12.62 3.51
C PHE A 97 4.24 11.57 4.30
N ILE A 98 3.40 10.82 3.61
CA ILE A 98 2.78 9.61 4.16
C ILE A 98 3.51 8.36 3.64
N PRO A 99 3.54 7.25 4.43
CA PRO A 99 4.18 6.02 4.00
C PRO A 99 3.57 5.49 2.68
N PRO A 100 4.38 4.92 1.77
CA PRO A 100 3.89 4.43 0.47
C PRO A 100 2.74 3.43 0.58
N ASN A 101 2.80 2.50 1.54
CA ASN A 101 1.72 1.55 1.79
C ASN A 101 0.43 2.24 2.28
N ALA A 102 0.53 3.27 3.13
CA ALA A 102 -0.64 4.04 3.56
C ALA A 102 -1.26 4.82 2.39
N PHE A 103 -0.44 5.40 1.51
CA PHE A 103 -0.90 6.05 0.28
C PHE A 103 -1.69 5.09 -0.60
N MET A 104 -1.15 3.88 -0.84
CA MET A 104 -1.83 2.83 -1.59
C MET A 104 -3.12 2.39 -0.91
N GLU A 105 -3.15 2.32 0.41
CA GLU A 105 -4.35 1.92 1.15
C GLU A 105 -5.46 2.98 1.09
N PHE A 106 -5.13 4.27 1.05
CA PHE A 106 -6.11 5.32 0.75
C PHE A 106 -6.75 5.12 -0.62
N GLN A 107 -5.95 4.85 -1.67
CA GLN A 107 -6.47 4.55 -3.01
C GLN A 107 -7.37 3.32 -3.01
N ALA A 108 -6.98 2.25 -2.32
CA ALA A 108 -7.78 1.02 -2.16
C ALA A 108 -9.16 1.29 -1.53
N ASN A 109 -9.26 2.31 -0.70
CA ASN A 109 -10.51 2.75 -0.08
C ASN A 109 -11.25 3.86 -0.86
N ASN A 110 -10.91 4.08 -2.13
CA ASN A 110 -11.48 5.12 -2.97
C ASN A 110 -11.28 6.54 -2.40
N VAL A 111 -10.14 6.79 -1.80
CA VAL A 111 -9.81 8.11 -1.23
C VAL A 111 -8.59 8.68 -1.93
N LEU A 112 -8.78 9.84 -2.54
CA LEU A 112 -7.74 10.66 -3.11
C LEU A 112 -7.06 11.46 -2.00
N VAL A 113 -5.76 11.30 -1.88
CA VAL A 113 -4.92 12.07 -0.95
C VAL A 113 -4.47 13.35 -1.62
N ILE A 114 -4.69 14.48 -0.98
CA ILE A 114 -4.36 15.81 -1.52
C ILE A 114 -3.38 16.49 -0.59
N ALA A 115 -2.17 16.78 -1.10
CA ALA A 115 -1.29 17.75 -0.46
C ALA A 115 -1.94 19.14 -0.55
N SER A 116 -2.16 19.80 0.60
CA SER A 116 -2.87 21.09 0.62
C SER A 116 -1.98 22.29 0.29
N ASP A 117 -0.66 22.11 0.25
CA ASP A 117 0.27 23.15 -0.15
C ASP A 117 0.17 23.47 -1.65
N ILE A 118 0.55 24.67 -2.04
CA ILE A 118 0.63 25.09 -3.43
C ILE A 118 2.03 25.58 -3.76
N ARG A 119 2.51 25.24 -4.95
CA ARG A 119 3.83 25.65 -5.44
C ARG A 119 4.02 27.16 -5.38
N GLN A 120 5.25 27.57 -5.05
CA GLN A 120 5.62 28.99 -5.06
C GLN A 120 5.75 29.52 -6.50
N LEU A 121 5.58 30.84 -6.67
CA LEU A 121 5.71 31.50 -7.97
C LEU A 121 7.02 31.19 -8.71
N LYS A 122 8.14 31.04 -7.98
CA LYS A 122 9.45 30.67 -8.57
C LYS A 122 9.50 29.24 -9.15
N HIS A 123 8.53 28.38 -8.80
CA HIS A 123 8.42 27.00 -9.24
C HIS A 123 7.14 26.76 -10.07
N ILE A 124 6.62 27.83 -10.72
CA ILE A 124 5.32 27.80 -11.39
C ILE A 124 5.26 26.77 -12.55
N GLU A 125 6.37 26.55 -13.23
CA GLU A 125 6.45 25.63 -14.37
C GLU A 125 6.67 24.17 -13.92
N TYR A 126 7.40 23.98 -12.85
CA TYR A 126 7.73 22.66 -12.33
C TYR A 126 7.86 22.72 -10.80
N THR A 127 7.22 21.79 -10.09
CA THR A 127 7.36 21.66 -8.64
C THR A 127 8.12 20.38 -8.26
N PRO A 128 9.09 20.45 -7.35
CA PRO A 128 9.86 19.29 -6.93
C PRO A 128 9.08 18.34 -6.00
N ALA A 129 7.90 18.76 -5.53
CA ALA A 129 7.04 17.97 -4.67
C ALA A 129 5.58 18.10 -5.14
N PRO A 130 4.75 17.06 -5.00
CA PRO A 130 3.32 17.14 -5.25
C PRO A 130 2.67 18.27 -4.47
N ASP A 131 1.82 19.03 -5.11
CA ASP A 131 1.07 20.15 -4.54
C ASP A 131 -0.42 20.04 -4.91
N ILE A 132 -1.26 20.93 -4.40
CA ILE A 132 -2.70 20.88 -4.67
C ILE A 132 -3.03 20.97 -6.15
N ILE A 133 -2.17 21.60 -6.99
CA ILE A 133 -2.36 21.62 -8.44
C ILE A 133 -2.20 20.21 -8.99
N HIS A 134 -1.13 19.52 -8.60
CA HIS A 134 -0.87 18.16 -9.03
C HIS A 134 -1.99 17.20 -8.62
N GLU A 135 -2.35 17.20 -7.35
CA GLU A 135 -3.35 16.28 -6.82
C GLU A 135 -4.76 16.56 -7.35
N ALA A 136 -5.16 17.82 -7.35
CA ALA A 136 -6.52 18.18 -7.76
C ALA A 136 -6.68 18.21 -9.29
N SER A 137 -5.76 18.83 -10.03
CA SER A 137 -5.94 18.95 -11.49
C SER A 137 -5.32 17.81 -12.29
N GLY A 138 -4.41 17.04 -11.69
CA GLY A 138 -3.80 15.87 -12.33
C GLY A 138 -4.60 14.59 -12.08
N HIS A 139 -4.74 14.19 -10.82
CA HIS A 139 -5.35 12.90 -10.47
C HIS A 139 -6.89 12.91 -10.54
N ALA A 140 -7.54 13.88 -9.91
CA ALA A 140 -8.98 13.83 -9.72
C ALA A 140 -9.81 13.79 -11.02
N PRO A 141 -9.44 14.49 -12.12
CA PRO A 141 -10.27 14.50 -13.34
C PRO A 141 -10.37 13.14 -14.01
N ILE A 142 -9.28 12.35 -14.04
CA ILE A 142 -9.26 11.05 -14.73
C ILE A 142 -10.03 9.99 -13.94
N ILE A 143 -10.15 10.12 -12.62
CA ILE A 143 -10.97 9.24 -11.78
C ILE A 143 -12.46 9.26 -12.20
N ALA A 144 -12.90 10.30 -12.91
CA ALA A 144 -14.24 10.35 -13.49
C ALA A 144 -14.49 9.27 -14.57
N ASN A 145 -13.43 8.68 -15.14
CA ASN A 145 -13.53 7.49 -15.99
C ASN A 145 -13.60 6.24 -15.11
N PRO A 146 -14.65 5.41 -15.23
CA PRO A 146 -14.85 4.27 -14.33
C PRO A 146 -13.79 3.17 -14.46
N ASP A 147 -13.27 2.92 -15.67
CA ASP A 147 -12.25 1.89 -15.88
C ASP A 147 -10.92 2.31 -15.26
N TYR A 148 -10.56 3.60 -15.38
CA TYR A 148 -9.38 4.14 -14.72
C TYR A 148 -9.55 4.19 -13.19
N ALA A 149 -10.71 4.59 -12.71
CA ALA A 149 -11.01 4.63 -11.28
C ALA A 149 -10.87 3.24 -10.63
N GLU A 150 -11.35 2.19 -11.31
CA GLU A 150 -11.20 0.81 -10.83
C GLU A 150 -9.74 0.34 -10.92
N PHE A 151 -9.01 0.68 -11.98
CA PHE A 151 -7.57 0.40 -12.07
C PHE A 151 -6.81 1.05 -10.90
N LEU A 152 -7.07 2.33 -10.61
CA LEU A 152 -6.42 3.06 -9.53
C LEU A 152 -6.72 2.42 -8.16
N ARG A 153 -7.99 2.10 -7.91
CA ARG A 153 -8.43 1.41 -6.70
C ARG A 153 -7.73 0.06 -6.53
N ARG A 154 -7.67 -0.72 -7.61
CA ARG A 154 -7.07 -2.05 -7.62
C ARG A 154 -5.54 -2.00 -7.45
N LEU A 155 -4.88 -1.04 -8.08
CA LEU A 155 -3.46 -0.75 -7.86
C LEU A 155 -3.20 -0.44 -6.38
N GLY A 156 -4.08 0.34 -5.75
CA GLY A 156 -4.05 0.61 -4.31
C GLY A 156 -4.16 -0.67 -3.47
N GLU A 157 -5.12 -1.56 -3.76
CA GLU A 157 -5.30 -2.84 -3.05
C GLU A 157 -4.06 -3.74 -3.12
N ILE A 158 -3.45 -3.82 -4.29
CA ILE A 158 -2.25 -4.62 -4.54
C ILE A 158 -1.04 -3.95 -3.87
N GLY A 159 -0.88 -2.65 -4.07
CA GLY A 159 0.23 -1.89 -3.52
C GLY A 159 0.26 -1.83 -2.00
N ALA A 160 -0.91 -1.74 -1.35
CA ALA A 160 -1.01 -1.77 0.11
C ALA A 160 -0.48 -3.08 0.73
N LYS A 161 -0.43 -4.16 -0.06
CA LYS A 161 0.04 -5.49 0.36
C LYS A 161 1.46 -5.82 -0.15
N ALA A 162 2.07 -4.96 -0.93
CA ALA A 162 3.41 -5.15 -1.45
C ALA A 162 4.46 -5.03 -0.35
N ILE A 163 5.41 -5.95 -0.33
CA ILE A 163 6.45 -5.99 0.69
C ILE A 163 7.52 -4.92 0.38
N MET A 164 7.79 -4.07 1.36
CA MET A 164 8.91 -3.13 1.34
C MET A 164 10.18 -3.84 1.75
N SER A 165 11.30 -3.56 1.09
CA SER A 165 12.62 -3.98 1.57
C SER A 165 13.07 -3.10 2.74
N LYS A 166 14.08 -3.57 3.49
CA LYS A 166 14.76 -2.74 4.50
C LYS A 166 15.28 -1.44 3.90
N TYR A 167 15.83 -1.51 2.69
CA TYR A 167 16.31 -0.35 1.93
C TYR A 167 15.19 0.68 1.68
N ASP A 168 14.00 0.24 1.25
CA ASP A 168 12.88 1.17 1.00
C ASP A 168 12.48 1.92 2.28
N ILE A 169 12.49 1.23 3.41
CA ILE A 169 12.14 1.82 4.71
C ILE A 169 13.20 2.85 5.13
N GLU A 170 14.49 2.48 5.02
CA GLU A 170 15.59 3.38 5.35
C GLU A 170 15.60 4.63 4.46
N LEU A 171 15.36 4.46 3.16
CA LEU A 171 15.26 5.58 2.22
C LEU A 171 14.06 6.48 2.52
N TYR A 172 12.89 5.88 2.79
CA TYR A 172 11.70 6.64 3.17
C TYR A 172 11.93 7.47 4.44
N GLU A 173 12.50 6.88 5.47
CA GLU A 173 12.80 7.57 6.73
C GLU A 173 13.81 8.70 6.52
N ALA A 174 14.86 8.47 5.72
CA ALA A 174 15.87 9.47 5.42
C ALA A 174 15.30 10.67 4.64
N VAL A 175 14.44 10.41 3.64
CA VAL A 175 13.77 11.45 2.86
C VAL A 175 12.79 12.23 3.74
N ARG A 176 12.03 11.56 4.60
CA ARG A 176 11.10 12.17 5.54
C ARG A 176 11.84 13.07 6.54
N GLU A 177 12.94 12.57 7.12
CA GLU A 177 13.79 13.34 8.03
C GLU A 177 14.34 14.60 7.36
N LEU A 178 14.88 14.48 6.15
CA LEU A 178 15.39 15.60 5.37
C LEU A 178 14.30 16.65 5.09
N SER A 179 13.10 16.22 4.74
CA SER A 179 11.96 17.12 4.49
C SER A 179 11.57 17.90 5.72
N ILE A 180 11.48 17.25 6.89
CA ILE A 180 11.18 17.91 8.17
C ILE A 180 12.27 18.94 8.50
N LEU A 181 13.55 18.58 8.33
CA LEU A 181 14.67 19.48 8.59
C LEU A 181 14.67 20.69 7.66
N LYS A 182 14.26 20.55 6.39
CA LYS A 182 14.18 21.67 5.44
C LYS A 182 13.07 22.66 5.76
N GLU A 183 12.00 22.21 6.40
CA GLU A 183 10.86 23.04 6.81
C GLU A 183 11.07 23.69 8.18
N ALA A 184 11.87 23.09 9.05
CA ALA A 184 12.11 23.58 10.41
C ALA A 184 12.95 24.85 10.42
N ALA A 185 12.51 25.87 11.19
CA ALA A 185 13.26 27.10 11.36
C ALA A 185 14.47 26.89 12.29
N GLY A 186 15.64 27.45 11.92
CA GLY A 186 16.81 27.47 12.80
C GLY A 186 17.63 26.17 12.83
N VAL A 187 17.45 25.27 11.88
CA VAL A 187 18.26 24.07 11.77
C VAL A 187 19.70 24.38 11.43
N GLU A 188 20.66 23.79 12.16
CA GLU A 188 22.08 23.94 11.88
C GLU A 188 22.40 23.39 10.47
N LYS A 189 23.16 24.18 9.69
CA LYS A 189 23.57 23.81 8.31
C LYS A 189 24.26 22.45 8.24
N ARG A 190 25.00 22.06 9.27
CA ARG A 190 25.66 20.76 9.34
C ARG A 190 24.65 19.59 9.38
N VAL A 191 23.60 19.71 10.21
CA VAL A 191 22.55 18.67 10.33
C VAL A 191 21.84 18.48 8.99
N LEU A 192 21.53 19.58 8.29
CA LEU A 192 20.90 19.52 6.96
C LEU A 192 21.81 18.83 5.93
N LEU A 193 23.10 19.18 5.90
CA LEU A 193 24.07 18.57 4.99
C LEU A 193 24.27 17.06 5.28
N ASP A 194 24.28 16.66 6.55
CA ASP A 194 24.40 15.25 6.92
C ASP A 194 23.15 14.44 6.49
N ALA A 195 21.95 15.00 6.64
CA ALA A 195 20.71 14.40 6.16
C ALA A 195 20.68 14.30 4.62
N GLU A 196 21.08 15.36 3.89
CA GLU A 196 21.20 15.33 2.42
C GLU A 196 22.20 14.27 1.96
N LYS A 197 23.34 14.17 2.64
CA LYS A 197 24.34 13.15 2.33
C LYS A 197 23.82 11.73 2.55
N LYS A 198 23.05 11.49 3.62
CA LYS A 198 22.42 10.20 3.92
C LYS A 198 21.46 9.78 2.79
N VAL A 199 20.58 10.69 2.37
CA VAL A 199 19.67 10.45 1.25
C VAL A 199 20.44 10.14 -0.04
N ASN A 200 21.45 10.95 -0.38
CA ASN A 200 22.26 10.72 -1.58
C ASN A 200 22.99 9.38 -1.57
N ILE A 201 23.52 8.93 -0.43
CA ILE A 201 24.18 7.63 -0.32
C ILE A 201 23.17 6.51 -0.60
N LEU A 202 21.99 6.56 0.03
CA LEU A 202 20.95 5.58 -0.17
C LEU A 202 20.46 5.56 -1.64
N GLN A 203 20.19 6.71 -2.24
CA GLN A 203 19.70 6.79 -3.62
C GLN A 203 20.68 6.24 -4.66
N ASN A 204 22.00 6.29 -4.39
CA ASN A 204 23.02 5.80 -5.29
C ASN A 204 23.47 4.36 -5.00
N GLN A 205 22.85 3.70 -4.02
CA GLN A 205 23.14 2.31 -3.69
C GLN A 205 22.46 1.38 -4.70
N GLU A 206 23.24 0.48 -5.31
CA GLU A 206 22.67 -0.58 -6.16
C GLU A 206 21.86 -1.57 -5.28
N HIS A 207 20.65 -1.86 -5.70
CA HIS A 207 19.76 -2.80 -5.01
C HIS A 207 18.75 -3.40 -5.99
N GLU A 208 18.24 -4.57 -5.67
CA GLU A 208 17.10 -5.13 -6.40
C GLU A 208 15.80 -4.42 -5.99
N PHE A 209 14.93 -4.20 -6.98
CA PHE A 209 13.62 -3.61 -6.70
C PHE A 209 12.77 -4.54 -5.84
N SER A 210 12.37 -4.04 -4.68
CA SER A 210 11.37 -4.68 -3.84
C SER A 210 10.00 -4.75 -4.53
N GLU A 211 9.04 -5.44 -3.94
CA GLU A 211 7.67 -5.43 -4.45
C GLU A 211 7.08 -4.02 -4.44
N MET A 212 7.30 -3.24 -3.38
CA MET A 212 6.84 -1.87 -3.30
C MET A 212 7.55 -0.96 -4.31
N ALA A 213 8.84 -1.13 -4.54
CA ALA A 213 9.56 -0.39 -5.57
C ALA A 213 8.99 -0.66 -6.98
N LYS A 214 8.64 -1.91 -7.27
CA LYS A 214 7.97 -2.30 -8.52
C LYS A 214 6.56 -1.71 -8.66
N VAL A 215 5.78 -1.68 -7.57
CA VAL A 215 4.48 -0.98 -7.54
C VAL A 215 4.66 0.51 -7.84
N ARG A 216 5.65 1.16 -7.22
CA ARG A 216 5.97 2.57 -7.47
C ARG A 216 6.38 2.83 -8.93
N ASN A 217 7.19 1.95 -9.52
CA ASN A 217 7.54 2.05 -10.93
C ASN A 217 6.29 1.93 -11.82
N MET A 218 5.41 0.96 -11.56
CA MET A 218 4.15 0.81 -12.28
C MET A 218 3.27 2.07 -12.15
N GLN A 219 3.12 2.60 -10.95
CA GLN A 219 2.36 3.83 -10.70
C GLN A 219 2.96 5.01 -11.46
N TRP A 220 4.29 5.17 -11.43
CA TRP A 220 4.97 6.24 -12.15
C TRP A 220 4.69 6.20 -13.65
N TRP A 221 4.86 5.03 -14.27
CA TRP A 221 4.71 4.86 -15.71
C TRP A 221 3.26 4.73 -16.19
N SER A 222 2.30 4.71 -15.28
CA SER A 222 0.87 4.73 -15.60
C SER A 222 0.18 5.95 -15.01
N VAL A 223 0.00 5.99 -13.68
CA VAL A 223 -0.80 7.00 -12.99
C VAL A 223 -0.21 8.41 -13.13
N GLU A 224 1.13 8.53 -13.09
CA GLU A 224 1.82 9.82 -13.14
C GLU A 224 2.18 10.26 -14.56
N TYR A 225 2.73 9.36 -15.37
CA TYR A 225 3.31 9.67 -16.67
C TYR A 225 2.71 8.84 -17.82
N GLY A 226 1.51 8.32 -17.64
CA GLY A 226 0.85 7.46 -18.60
C GLY A 226 0.25 8.19 -19.80
N LEU A 227 0.34 7.54 -20.96
CA LEU A 227 -0.33 7.91 -22.20
C LEU A 227 -1.31 6.80 -22.61
N VAL A 228 -2.41 7.13 -23.28
CA VAL A 228 -3.43 6.18 -23.73
C VAL A 228 -3.76 6.36 -25.21
N GLY A 229 -4.01 5.27 -25.92
CA GLY A 229 -4.37 5.22 -27.34
C GLY A 229 -3.32 4.54 -28.21
N GLY A 230 -3.17 4.94 -29.45
CA GLY A 230 -2.10 4.46 -30.33
C GLY A 230 -0.78 5.18 -30.09
N LEU A 231 0.35 4.52 -30.43
CA LEU A 231 1.68 5.13 -30.23
C LEU A 231 1.81 6.50 -30.93
N GLU A 232 1.23 6.66 -32.11
CA GLU A 232 1.27 7.90 -32.90
C GLU A 232 0.15 8.89 -32.54
N THR A 233 -0.88 8.43 -31.83
CA THR A 233 -2.09 9.22 -31.52
C THR A 233 -2.39 9.25 -30.03
N ALA A 234 -1.36 9.05 -29.22
CA ALA A 234 -1.48 8.96 -27.78
C ALA A 234 -2.03 10.25 -27.16
N LYS A 235 -2.84 10.10 -26.13
CA LYS A 235 -3.42 11.17 -25.31
C LYS A 235 -2.90 11.09 -23.90
N ILE A 236 -2.74 12.25 -23.27
CA ILE A 236 -2.23 12.35 -21.89
C ILE A 236 -3.33 11.98 -20.91
N TYR A 237 -3.03 11.08 -19.95
CA TYR A 237 -3.89 10.86 -18.78
C TYR A 237 -3.10 10.89 -17.45
N GLY A 238 -1.77 10.78 -17.50
CA GLY A 238 -0.91 10.78 -16.32
C GLY A 238 -0.95 12.11 -15.57
N ALA A 239 -1.13 12.07 -14.26
CA ALA A 239 -1.34 13.23 -13.40
C ALA A 239 -0.15 14.20 -13.39
N GLY A 240 1.09 13.67 -13.39
CA GLY A 240 2.30 14.48 -13.51
C GLY A 240 2.31 15.32 -14.79
N LEU A 241 1.94 14.71 -15.90
CA LEU A 241 1.82 15.42 -17.18
C LEU A 241 0.67 16.41 -17.21
N LEU A 242 -0.49 16.06 -16.64
CA LEU A 242 -1.69 16.92 -16.63
C LEU A 242 -1.53 18.17 -15.74
N SER A 243 -0.63 18.13 -14.76
CA SER A 243 -0.41 19.20 -13.79
C SER A 243 0.82 20.07 -14.03
N SER A 244 1.61 19.74 -15.06
CA SER A 244 2.85 20.44 -15.42
C SER A 244 2.76 21.08 -16.79
N ILE A 245 2.94 22.41 -16.86
CA ILE A 245 2.91 23.17 -18.11
C ILE A 245 4.02 22.71 -19.07
N GLY A 246 5.23 22.57 -18.55
CA GLY A 246 6.41 22.22 -19.36
C GLY A 246 6.42 20.76 -19.82
N GLU A 247 6.03 19.84 -18.92
CA GLU A 247 6.08 18.40 -19.22
C GLU A 247 4.96 17.94 -20.14
N SER A 248 3.77 18.57 -20.07
CA SER A 248 2.68 18.26 -21.00
C SER A 248 3.02 18.58 -22.45
N GLU A 249 3.75 19.67 -22.70
CA GLU A 249 4.24 20.03 -24.03
C GLU A 249 5.42 19.13 -24.42
N TRP A 250 6.38 18.94 -23.51
CA TRP A 250 7.58 18.12 -23.75
C TRP A 250 7.23 16.67 -24.12
N CYS A 251 6.32 16.05 -23.37
CA CYS A 251 5.95 14.65 -23.56
C CYS A 251 5.34 14.35 -24.94
N MET A 252 4.74 15.34 -25.60
CA MET A 252 4.15 15.18 -26.92
C MET A 252 5.16 15.43 -28.07
N SER A 253 6.37 15.89 -27.75
CA SER A 253 7.42 16.11 -28.75
C SER A 253 8.01 14.81 -29.29
N ASP A 254 8.66 14.88 -30.47
CA ASP A 254 9.38 13.76 -31.08
C ASP A 254 10.65 13.35 -30.30
N SER A 255 11.09 14.19 -29.37
CA SER A 255 12.25 13.92 -28.51
C SER A 255 11.98 12.84 -27.46
N VAL A 256 10.71 12.59 -27.13
CA VAL A 256 10.30 11.62 -26.12
C VAL A 256 9.83 10.33 -26.79
N LYS A 257 10.49 9.21 -26.49
CA LYS A 257 10.12 7.90 -27.01
C LYS A 257 8.78 7.46 -26.41
N LYS A 258 7.84 7.06 -27.27
CA LYS A 258 6.59 6.41 -26.88
C LYS A 258 6.74 4.90 -27.06
N LEU A 259 6.62 4.15 -25.97
CA LEU A 259 6.78 2.69 -25.91
C LEU A 259 5.47 2.03 -25.50
N PRO A 260 5.18 0.80 -25.93
CA PRO A 260 4.01 0.08 -25.44
C PRO A 260 4.09 -0.11 -23.91
N TYR A 261 2.96 0.08 -23.22
CA TYR A 261 2.85 -0.23 -21.80
C TYR A 261 2.71 -1.74 -21.61
N THR A 262 3.66 -2.34 -20.92
CA THR A 262 3.70 -3.79 -20.62
C THR A 262 4.11 -3.99 -19.15
N ILE A 263 4.09 -5.23 -18.67
CA ILE A 263 4.57 -5.59 -17.34
C ILE A 263 6.02 -5.17 -17.07
N ASP A 264 6.83 -5.00 -18.12
CA ASP A 264 8.24 -4.62 -17.96
C ASP A 264 8.45 -3.27 -17.28
N VAL A 265 7.42 -2.39 -17.27
CA VAL A 265 7.46 -1.08 -16.60
C VAL A 265 7.78 -1.20 -15.11
N VAL A 266 7.45 -2.31 -14.46
CA VAL A 266 7.75 -2.53 -13.04
C VAL A 266 9.25 -2.59 -12.74
N ASN A 267 10.07 -2.90 -13.75
CA ASN A 267 11.52 -2.97 -13.66
C ASN A 267 12.21 -1.70 -14.19
N MET A 268 11.43 -0.69 -14.59
CA MET A 268 11.94 0.55 -15.14
C MET A 268 11.96 1.65 -14.07
N GLY A 269 13.14 1.95 -13.56
CA GLY A 269 13.34 3.07 -12.63
C GLY A 269 13.06 4.42 -13.31
N PHE A 270 12.89 5.46 -12.51
CA PHE A 270 12.63 6.83 -12.95
C PHE A 270 13.41 7.84 -12.11
N ASP A 271 13.58 9.05 -12.65
CA ASP A 271 14.22 10.17 -11.97
C ASP A 271 13.24 11.34 -11.91
N ILE A 272 12.77 11.67 -10.68
CA ILE A 272 11.81 12.74 -10.45
C ILE A 272 12.37 14.15 -10.69
N THR A 273 13.67 14.29 -10.90
CA THR A 273 14.34 15.59 -11.04
C THR A 273 14.49 16.04 -12.50
N LYS A 274 14.08 15.21 -13.45
CA LYS A 274 14.26 15.44 -14.89
C LYS A 274 13.00 15.08 -15.68
N PRO A 275 12.77 15.75 -16.82
CA PRO A 275 11.78 15.29 -17.79
C PRO A 275 12.08 13.85 -18.22
N GLN A 276 11.05 13.03 -18.36
CA GLN A 276 11.23 11.60 -18.67
C GLN A 276 11.61 11.42 -20.15
N PRO A 277 12.70 10.70 -20.46
CA PRO A 277 13.17 10.54 -21.86
C PRO A 277 12.30 9.57 -22.66
N GLN A 278 11.44 8.83 -21.99
CA GLN A 278 10.52 7.85 -22.56
C GLN A 278 9.21 7.82 -21.77
N LEU A 279 8.14 7.49 -22.44
CA LEU A 279 6.82 7.30 -21.82
C LEU A 279 6.17 6.04 -22.39
N TYR A 280 5.18 5.52 -21.66
CA TYR A 280 4.50 4.29 -22.02
C TYR A 280 3.04 4.56 -22.40
N VAL A 281 2.63 3.94 -23.51
CA VAL A 281 1.28 4.11 -24.06
C VAL A 281 0.49 2.83 -23.87
N THR A 282 -0.60 2.91 -23.11
CA THR A 282 -1.58 1.83 -23.01
C THR A 282 -2.64 2.00 -24.11
N PRO A 283 -3.11 0.92 -24.78
CA PRO A 283 -4.17 1.05 -25.76
C PRO A 283 -5.53 1.47 -25.14
N SER A 284 -5.76 1.14 -23.88
CA SER A 284 -6.98 1.47 -23.14
C SER A 284 -6.75 1.37 -21.63
N PHE A 285 -7.67 1.90 -20.81
CA PHE A 285 -7.62 1.72 -19.36
C PHE A 285 -7.89 0.26 -18.94
N ALA A 286 -8.66 -0.51 -19.72
CA ALA A 286 -8.85 -1.93 -19.49
C ALA A 286 -7.53 -2.70 -19.56
N HIS A 287 -6.64 -2.36 -20.51
CA HIS A 287 -5.32 -2.97 -20.62
C HIS A 287 -4.41 -2.68 -19.42
N LEU A 288 -4.55 -1.51 -18.76
CA LEU A 288 -3.85 -1.25 -17.50
C LEU A 288 -4.20 -2.29 -16.43
N MET A 289 -5.49 -2.68 -16.38
CA MET A 289 -5.96 -3.68 -15.43
C MET A 289 -5.38 -5.06 -15.74
N GLU A 290 -5.31 -5.46 -17.02
CA GLU A 290 -4.71 -6.73 -17.44
C GLU A 290 -3.24 -6.81 -17.00
N VAL A 291 -2.45 -5.78 -17.32
CA VAL A 291 -1.03 -5.70 -16.92
C VAL A 291 -0.87 -5.69 -15.38
N LEU A 292 -1.76 -5.01 -14.67
CA LEU A 292 -1.74 -4.97 -13.21
C LEU A 292 -2.02 -6.36 -12.61
N GLU A 293 -2.99 -7.11 -13.14
CA GLU A 293 -3.29 -8.45 -12.64
C GLU A 293 -2.14 -9.43 -12.94
N ASP A 294 -1.53 -9.37 -14.12
CA ASP A 294 -0.33 -10.15 -14.46
C ASP A 294 0.82 -9.83 -13.48
N PHE A 295 1.01 -8.57 -13.14
CA PHE A 295 2.00 -8.16 -12.14
C PHE A 295 1.66 -8.68 -10.75
N ALA A 296 0.41 -8.57 -10.32
CA ALA A 296 -0.06 -9.02 -9.02
C ALA A 296 0.19 -10.53 -8.82
N ASP A 297 0.10 -11.34 -9.89
CA ASP A 297 0.42 -12.77 -9.86
C ASP A 297 1.89 -13.05 -9.57
N THR A 298 2.76 -12.06 -9.69
CA THR A 298 4.19 -12.18 -9.35
C THR A 298 4.49 -11.86 -7.88
N LEU A 299 3.56 -11.21 -7.17
CA LEU A 299 3.75 -10.72 -5.81
C LEU A 299 3.51 -11.80 -4.74
N SER A 300 4.15 -11.63 -3.61
CA SER A 300 4.05 -12.55 -2.46
C SER A 300 2.64 -12.68 -1.92
N VAL A 301 1.83 -11.64 -2.01
CA VAL A 301 0.42 -11.67 -1.58
C VAL A 301 -0.41 -12.72 -2.33
N ARG A 302 -0.03 -13.07 -3.57
CA ARG A 302 -0.68 -14.16 -4.35
C ARG A 302 0.13 -15.44 -4.35
N LYS A 303 1.46 -15.36 -4.45
CA LYS A 303 2.33 -16.53 -4.47
C LYS A 303 2.45 -17.21 -3.10
N GLY A 304 2.52 -16.43 -2.04
CA GLY A 304 2.71 -16.93 -0.69
C GLY A 304 3.97 -17.80 -0.53
N GLY A 305 3.89 -18.75 0.41
CA GLY A 305 4.89 -19.79 0.61
C GLY A 305 6.25 -19.28 1.10
N VAL A 306 7.29 -20.08 0.87
CA VAL A 306 8.67 -19.83 1.36
C VAL A 306 9.22 -18.50 0.82
N SER A 307 8.99 -18.18 -0.44
CA SER A 307 9.47 -16.93 -1.03
C SER A 307 8.87 -15.71 -0.35
N GLY A 308 7.56 -15.74 -0.05
CA GLY A 308 6.88 -14.61 0.61
C GLY A 308 7.37 -14.39 2.04
N ILE A 309 7.49 -15.45 2.84
CA ILE A 309 7.92 -15.32 4.22
C ILE A 309 9.40 -14.91 4.32
N ASN A 310 10.27 -15.35 3.41
CA ASN A 310 11.66 -14.93 3.37
C ASN A 310 11.78 -13.41 3.11
N LYS A 311 10.99 -12.85 2.19
CA LYS A 311 10.96 -11.39 1.97
C LYS A 311 10.50 -10.63 3.21
N LEU A 312 9.54 -11.15 3.97
CA LEU A 312 9.14 -10.55 5.24
C LEU A 312 10.26 -10.58 6.26
N ILE A 313 11.01 -11.69 6.36
CA ILE A 313 12.18 -11.80 7.25
C ILE A 313 13.27 -10.81 6.83
N GLU A 314 13.58 -10.71 5.54
CA GLU A 314 14.57 -9.78 5.00
C GLU A 314 14.18 -8.31 5.21
N SER A 315 12.88 -7.99 5.15
CA SER A 315 12.37 -6.64 5.37
C SER A 315 12.60 -6.13 6.79
N GLN A 316 12.68 -7.03 7.77
CA GLN A 316 12.79 -6.70 9.20
C GLN A 316 11.69 -5.75 9.68
N SER A 317 10.56 -5.73 9.02
CA SER A 317 9.41 -4.88 9.33
C SER A 317 8.18 -5.70 9.68
N VAL A 318 7.16 -5.03 10.21
CA VAL A 318 5.88 -5.68 10.49
C VAL A 318 5.24 -6.09 9.16
N GLY A 319 4.94 -7.37 9.05
CA GLY A 319 4.18 -7.94 7.94
C GLY A 319 3.09 -8.87 8.43
N THR A 320 2.23 -9.30 7.53
CA THR A 320 1.14 -10.23 7.83
C THR A 320 1.20 -11.43 6.90
N ILE A 321 1.15 -12.63 7.49
CA ILE A 321 0.84 -13.85 6.74
C ILE A 321 -0.60 -14.28 7.02
N GLU A 322 -1.24 -14.89 6.03
CA GLU A 322 -2.53 -15.53 6.19
C GLU A 322 -2.38 -17.03 5.89
N LEU A 323 -2.83 -17.86 6.83
CA LEU A 323 -2.88 -19.31 6.64
C LEU A 323 -4.12 -19.69 5.84
N ASN A 324 -4.11 -20.89 5.24
CA ASN A 324 -5.27 -21.42 4.51
C ASN A 324 -6.53 -21.60 5.38
N THR A 325 -6.38 -21.53 6.71
CA THR A 325 -7.49 -21.49 7.66
C THR A 325 -8.15 -20.12 7.75
N GLY A 326 -7.52 -19.06 7.20
CA GLY A 326 -7.92 -17.67 7.35
C GLY A 326 -7.37 -16.99 8.63
N LEU A 327 -6.55 -17.69 9.41
CA LEU A 327 -5.84 -17.09 10.53
C LEU A 327 -4.73 -16.18 9.99
N GLN A 328 -4.72 -14.93 10.43
CA GLN A 328 -3.74 -13.92 10.06
C GLN A 328 -2.79 -13.67 11.23
N ILE A 329 -1.50 -13.65 10.97
CA ILE A 329 -0.45 -13.40 11.94
C ILE A 329 0.32 -12.16 11.51
N SER A 330 0.28 -11.11 12.33
CA SER A 330 0.93 -9.81 12.07
C SER A 330 2.04 -9.56 13.09
N GLY A 331 3.29 -9.43 12.60
CA GLY A 331 4.46 -9.21 13.43
C GLY A 331 5.73 -9.09 12.60
N VAL A 332 6.89 -9.01 13.25
CA VAL A 332 8.19 -9.05 12.58
C VAL A 332 8.64 -10.52 12.49
N PHE A 333 8.64 -11.06 11.27
CA PHE A 333 9.08 -12.44 11.05
C PHE A 333 10.59 -12.55 11.20
N SER A 334 11.05 -13.55 11.94
CA SER A 334 12.47 -13.70 12.32
C SER A 334 13.09 -15.05 11.91
N ASP A 335 12.28 -16.09 11.75
CA ASP A 335 12.78 -17.43 11.41
C ASP A 335 11.70 -18.26 10.70
N VAL A 336 12.14 -19.19 9.86
CA VAL A 336 11.30 -20.13 9.13
C VAL A 336 12.01 -21.47 8.99
N LEU A 337 11.28 -22.57 9.12
CA LEU A 337 11.74 -23.88 8.70
C LEU A 337 10.98 -24.31 7.45
N VAL A 338 11.74 -24.84 6.50
CA VAL A 338 11.25 -25.31 5.21
C VAL A 338 11.33 -26.83 5.17
N GLY A 339 10.25 -27.48 4.81
CA GLY A 339 10.17 -28.91 4.62
C GLY A 339 10.78 -29.38 3.29
N GLU A 340 10.79 -30.68 3.10
CA GLU A 340 11.41 -31.34 1.92
C GLU A 340 10.75 -30.94 0.61
N ASN A 341 9.43 -30.65 0.63
CA ASN A 341 8.65 -30.25 -0.54
C ASN A 341 8.66 -28.72 -0.77
N ASN A 342 9.59 -27.96 -0.16
CA ASN A 342 9.66 -26.51 -0.23
C ASN A 342 8.39 -25.81 0.33
N GLU A 343 7.80 -26.38 1.38
CA GLU A 343 6.70 -25.79 2.15
C GLU A 343 7.21 -25.21 3.47
N VAL A 344 6.48 -24.22 3.99
CA VAL A 344 6.72 -23.66 5.33
C VAL A 344 6.15 -24.61 6.37
N VAL A 345 7.02 -25.23 7.20
CA VAL A 345 6.61 -26.18 8.25
C VAL A 345 6.66 -25.58 9.66
N PHE A 346 7.33 -24.45 9.83
CA PHE A 346 7.37 -23.69 11.07
C PHE A 346 7.75 -22.24 10.76
N PHE A 347 7.21 -21.31 11.52
CA PHE A 347 7.62 -19.91 11.48
C PHE A 347 7.69 -19.32 12.88
N LYS A 348 8.44 -18.22 12.99
CA LYS A 348 8.58 -17.45 14.22
C LYS A 348 8.56 -15.97 13.94
N THR A 349 7.89 -15.21 14.80
CA THR A 349 7.97 -13.75 14.87
C THR A 349 8.74 -13.34 16.12
N SER A 350 9.23 -12.11 16.15
CA SER A 350 9.90 -11.49 17.29
C SER A 350 9.18 -10.20 17.68
N GLY A 351 9.17 -9.89 18.98
CA GLY A 351 8.49 -8.71 19.50
C GLY A 351 6.95 -8.77 19.35
N PRO A 352 6.27 -7.64 19.47
CA PRO A 352 4.82 -7.61 19.51
C PRO A 352 4.17 -8.21 18.26
N THR A 353 3.31 -9.21 18.48
CA THR A 353 2.59 -9.93 17.42
C THR A 353 1.10 -9.96 17.72
N ALA A 354 0.26 -9.86 16.69
CA ALA A 354 -1.19 -9.97 16.80
C ALA A 354 -1.71 -11.10 15.93
N LEU A 355 -2.71 -11.82 16.42
CA LEU A 355 -3.46 -12.80 15.66
C LEU A 355 -4.84 -12.23 15.33
N SER A 356 -5.26 -12.42 14.09
CA SER A 356 -6.55 -11.91 13.60
C SER A 356 -7.23 -12.92 12.67
N TYR A 357 -8.51 -12.72 12.47
CA TYR A 357 -9.33 -13.46 11.52
C TYR A 357 -10.25 -12.48 10.80
N ARG A 358 -10.24 -12.50 9.47
CA ARG A 358 -10.98 -11.54 8.64
C ARG A 358 -10.70 -10.08 9.04
N GLU A 359 -9.42 -9.76 9.19
CA GLU A 359 -8.92 -8.41 9.52
C GLU A 359 -9.40 -7.87 10.88
N LYS A 360 -9.84 -8.76 11.77
CA LYS A 360 -10.21 -8.42 13.15
C LYS A 360 -9.36 -9.18 14.13
N GLU A 361 -8.72 -8.46 15.05
CA GLU A 361 -7.93 -9.05 16.12
C GLU A 361 -8.76 -10.07 16.92
N LEU A 362 -8.20 -11.23 17.15
CA LEU A 362 -8.81 -12.23 18.01
C LEU A 362 -8.72 -11.79 19.47
N VAL A 363 -9.85 -11.91 20.17
CA VAL A 363 -9.93 -11.51 21.59
C VAL A 363 -8.89 -12.27 22.42
N GLY A 364 -8.04 -11.51 23.12
CA GLY A 364 -6.97 -12.06 23.93
C GLY A 364 -5.68 -12.44 23.15
N HIS A 365 -5.60 -12.17 21.85
CA HIS A 365 -4.45 -12.50 21.00
C HIS A 365 -3.80 -11.28 20.32
N GLY A 366 -3.91 -10.11 20.93
CA GLY A 366 -3.26 -8.89 20.46
C GLY A 366 -1.81 -8.76 20.94
N VAL A 367 -1.17 -7.67 20.52
CA VAL A 367 0.26 -7.36 20.76
C VAL A 367 0.68 -7.36 22.24
N LYS A 368 -0.27 -7.13 23.16
CA LYS A 368 0.03 -7.19 24.61
C LYS A 368 0.18 -8.61 25.13
N TYR A 369 -0.54 -9.56 24.54
CA TYR A 369 -0.48 -10.97 24.91
C TYR A 369 0.75 -11.63 24.29
N HIS A 370 0.99 -11.39 23.00
CA HIS A 370 2.15 -11.92 22.28
C HIS A 370 3.26 -10.84 22.16
N LYS A 371 3.62 -10.23 23.29
CA LYS A 371 4.60 -9.12 23.32
C LYS A 371 6.02 -9.53 22.92
N ASP A 372 6.37 -10.79 23.12
CA ASP A 372 7.71 -11.35 22.87
C ASP A 372 7.79 -12.12 21.56
N GLY A 373 6.68 -12.25 20.84
CA GLY A 373 6.57 -12.98 19.58
C GLY A 373 5.56 -14.11 19.60
N TYR A 374 5.48 -14.81 18.48
CA TYR A 374 4.62 -15.97 18.26
C TYR A 374 5.34 -16.96 17.34
N SER A 375 5.12 -18.24 17.57
CA SER A 375 5.61 -19.27 16.66
C SER A 375 4.60 -20.41 16.54
N SER A 376 4.61 -21.08 15.40
CA SER A 376 3.70 -22.19 15.16
C SER A 376 4.31 -23.21 14.18
N PRO A 377 4.19 -24.52 14.46
CA PRO A 377 4.32 -25.53 13.44
C PRO A 377 3.13 -25.46 12.48
N LEU A 378 3.35 -25.91 11.26
CA LEU A 378 2.36 -26.01 10.19
C LEU A 378 2.37 -27.39 9.55
N GLY A 379 1.26 -27.80 8.96
CA GLY A 379 1.14 -29.05 8.21
C GLY A 379 0.20 -30.06 8.87
N LEU A 380 0.20 -31.27 8.31
CA LEU A 380 -0.60 -32.40 8.80
C LEU A 380 0.09 -33.12 9.96
N LEU A 381 -0.70 -33.71 10.83
CA LEU A 381 -0.21 -34.66 11.81
C LEU A 381 0.20 -35.96 11.11
N LYS A 382 1.30 -36.56 11.54
CA LYS A 382 1.82 -37.81 11.00
C LYS A 382 0.80 -38.94 11.12
N SER A 383 0.57 -39.59 10.01
CA SER A 383 -0.42 -40.68 9.87
C SER A 383 -1.87 -40.25 10.08
N VAL A 384 -2.18 -38.94 10.01
CA VAL A 384 -3.54 -38.41 10.12
C VAL A 384 -3.85 -37.61 8.87
N SER A 385 -4.70 -38.13 8.01
CA SER A 385 -5.09 -37.47 6.74
C SER A 385 -6.08 -36.32 6.93
N LEU A 386 -6.76 -36.26 8.09
CA LEU A 386 -7.70 -35.17 8.41
C LEU A 386 -6.94 -33.99 9.00
N PRO A 387 -6.92 -32.81 8.32
CA PRO A 387 -6.28 -31.61 8.90
C PRO A 387 -6.89 -31.22 10.25
N LEU A 388 -6.03 -30.76 11.17
CA LEU A 388 -6.46 -30.38 12.52
C LEU A 388 -7.60 -29.36 12.51
N GLU A 389 -7.54 -28.37 11.63
CA GLU A 389 -8.56 -27.32 11.53
C GLU A 389 -9.96 -27.87 11.18
N ASN A 390 -10.03 -29.02 10.53
CA ASN A 390 -11.28 -29.65 10.12
C ASN A 390 -11.83 -30.67 11.13
N MET A 391 -11.11 -30.98 12.21
CA MET A 391 -11.52 -31.95 13.20
C MET A 391 -12.75 -31.48 13.98
N THR A 392 -13.76 -32.34 14.02
CA THR A 392 -14.93 -32.16 14.88
C THR A 392 -14.59 -32.54 16.34
N PRO A 393 -15.44 -32.22 17.34
CA PRO A 393 -15.24 -32.70 18.71
C PRO A 393 -15.16 -34.23 18.83
N ILE A 394 -15.78 -34.97 17.91
CA ILE A 394 -15.71 -36.44 17.89
C ILE A 394 -14.32 -36.88 17.39
N ASP A 395 -13.83 -36.27 16.31
CA ASP A 395 -12.49 -36.56 15.78
C ASP A 395 -11.40 -36.28 16.82
N LEU A 396 -11.49 -35.12 17.51
CA LEU A 396 -10.56 -34.77 18.58
C LEU A 396 -10.49 -35.85 19.66
N LYS A 397 -11.65 -36.43 20.07
CA LYS A 397 -11.68 -37.53 21.04
C LYS A 397 -11.04 -38.82 20.50
N ILE A 398 -11.26 -39.13 19.22
CA ILE A 398 -10.70 -40.31 18.56
C ILE A 398 -9.17 -40.22 18.56
N TYR A 399 -8.63 -39.01 18.33
CA TYR A 399 -7.17 -38.76 18.32
C TYR A 399 -6.59 -38.38 19.69
N ASN A 400 -7.34 -38.57 20.80
CA ASN A 400 -6.95 -38.22 22.16
C ASN A 400 -6.55 -36.74 22.37
N ILE A 401 -7.16 -35.82 21.61
CA ILE A 401 -6.99 -34.37 21.75
C ILE A 401 -8.08 -33.87 22.69
N ILE A 402 -7.86 -34.01 23.98
CA ILE A 402 -8.86 -33.77 25.03
C ILE A 402 -8.42 -32.60 25.91
N ASP A 403 -9.35 -31.65 26.19
CA ASP A 403 -9.08 -30.54 27.08
C ASP A 403 -8.70 -31.04 28.49
N GLY A 404 -7.70 -30.41 29.11
CA GLY A 404 -7.17 -30.75 30.42
C GLY A 404 -6.23 -31.96 30.43
N GLN A 405 -5.87 -32.50 29.28
CA GLN A 405 -4.90 -33.61 29.18
C GLN A 405 -3.62 -33.18 28.45
N ARG A 406 -2.49 -33.81 28.82
CA ARG A 406 -1.27 -33.66 28.04
C ARG A 406 -1.44 -34.37 26.71
N LEU A 407 -1.04 -33.65 25.64
CA LEU A 407 -1.04 -34.20 24.30
C LEU A 407 0.35 -34.18 23.71
N PHE A 408 0.54 -35.05 22.74
CA PHE A 408 1.74 -35.11 21.92
C PHE A 408 1.33 -35.12 20.46
N PHE A 409 1.79 -34.14 19.70
CA PHE A 409 1.65 -34.10 18.25
C PHE A 409 2.99 -34.41 17.59
N GLU A 410 2.99 -35.23 16.57
CA GLU A 410 4.08 -35.37 15.62
C GLU A 410 3.53 -34.94 14.24
N PHE A 411 4.13 -33.94 13.64
CA PHE A 411 3.80 -33.48 12.30
C PHE A 411 4.53 -34.32 11.25
N GLU A 412 4.00 -34.37 10.02
CA GLU A 412 4.68 -35.04 8.89
C GLU A 412 6.08 -34.48 8.64
N SER A 413 6.31 -33.20 8.92
CA SER A 413 7.62 -32.54 8.87
C SER A 413 8.64 -33.05 9.89
N GLY A 414 8.21 -33.90 10.84
CA GLY A 414 9.07 -34.36 11.96
C GLY A 414 9.10 -33.37 13.14
N ILE A 415 8.35 -32.28 13.09
CA ILE A 415 8.19 -31.40 14.25
C ILE A 415 7.28 -32.05 15.27
N THR A 416 7.72 -32.02 16.56
CA THR A 416 6.93 -32.54 17.68
C THR A 416 6.49 -31.42 18.60
N VAL A 417 5.27 -31.53 19.12
CA VAL A 417 4.67 -30.59 20.08
C VAL A 417 4.12 -31.39 21.24
N GLU A 418 4.58 -31.08 22.45
CA GLU A 418 4.08 -31.66 23.69
C GLU A 418 3.62 -30.58 24.64
N GLY A 419 2.45 -30.74 25.28
CA GLY A 419 1.92 -29.75 26.23
C GLY A 419 0.60 -30.15 26.83
N LEU A 420 0.15 -29.39 27.82
CA LEU A 420 -1.18 -29.53 28.42
C LEU A 420 -2.20 -28.80 27.56
N ASN A 421 -3.13 -29.52 26.95
CA ASN A 421 -4.21 -28.92 26.15
C ASN A 421 -5.21 -28.21 27.06
N ILE A 422 -5.38 -26.92 26.88
CA ILE A 422 -6.32 -26.10 27.66
C ILE A 422 -7.64 -25.96 26.92
N THR A 423 -7.59 -25.48 25.70
CA THR A 423 -8.77 -25.25 24.86
C THR A 423 -8.36 -24.82 23.46
N GLY A 424 -9.34 -24.63 22.58
CA GLY A 424 -9.12 -24.09 21.24
C GLY A 424 -10.11 -23.01 20.87
N ILE A 425 -9.79 -22.27 19.83
CA ILE A 425 -10.67 -21.28 19.20
C ILE A 425 -11.12 -21.82 17.87
N ARG A 426 -12.43 -21.78 17.61
CA ARG A 426 -13.05 -22.12 16.32
C ARG A 426 -13.65 -20.90 15.66
N ASP A 427 -13.67 -20.90 14.36
CA ASP A 427 -14.41 -19.90 13.59
C ASP A 427 -15.93 -20.19 13.62
N VAL A 428 -16.72 -19.31 13.00
CA VAL A 428 -18.18 -19.44 12.91
C VAL A 428 -18.64 -20.65 12.08
N LYS A 429 -17.74 -21.27 11.31
CA LYS A 429 -18.01 -22.50 10.54
C LYS A 429 -17.55 -23.76 11.28
N GLY A 430 -17.00 -23.61 12.46
CA GLY A 430 -16.52 -24.71 13.31
C GLY A 430 -15.08 -25.14 13.04
N LYS A 431 -14.33 -24.48 12.15
CA LYS A 431 -12.91 -24.78 11.93
C LYS A 431 -12.06 -24.31 13.09
N ILE A 432 -11.11 -25.17 13.52
CA ILE A 432 -10.15 -24.80 14.55
C ILE A 432 -9.17 -23.77 13.99
N GLN A 433 -9.02 -22.64 14.67
CA GLN A 433 -8.09 -21.57 14.34
C GLN A 433 -6.83 -21.64 15.21
N ILE A 434 -7.00 -21.95 16.48
CA ILE A 434 -5.93 -22.02 17.49
C ILE A 434 -6.21 -23.16 18.44
N ILE A 435 -5.14 -23.88 18.83
CA ILE A 435 -5.12 -24.78 19.98
C ILE A 435 -4.20 -24.15 21.01
N LYS A 436 -4.69 -23.96 22.23
CA LYS A 436 -3.93 -23.40 23.35
C LYS A 436 -3.34 -24.50 24.20
N LEU A 437 -2.03 -24.48 24.33
CA LEU A 437 -1.27 -25.41 25.18
C LEU A 437 -0.59 -24.62 26.30
N GLU A 438 -0.54 -25.20 27.49
CA GLU A 438 0.32 -24.76 28.59
C GLU A 438 1.47 -25.72 28.74
N ASP A 439 2.59 -25.27 29.35
CA ASP A 439 3.79 -26.07 29.56
C ASP A 439 4.20 -26.79 28.26
N CYS A 440 4.26 -26.01 27.17
CA CYS A 440 4.42 -26.51 25.82
C CYS A 440 5.91 -26.56 25.43
N THR A 441 6.32 -27.66 24.80
CA THR A 441 7.64 -27.78 24.16
C THR A 441 7.45 -28.15 22.69
N VAL A 442 8.15 -27.43 21.82
CA VAL A 442 8.19 -27.70 20.37
C VAL A 442 9.63 -28.06 19.98
N LYS A 443 9.79 -29.17 19.26
CA LYS A 443 11.10 -29.65 18.81
C LYS A 443 11.11 -30.03 17.33
N TYR A 444 12.28 -29.93 16.73
CA TYR A 444 12.58 -30.49 15.41
C TYR A 444 13.84 -31.31 15.52
N GLY A 445 13.71 -32.64 15.56
CA GLY A 445 14.78 -33.53 15.99
C GLY A 445 15.27 -33.19 17.42
N ASP A 446 16.57 -32.97 17.57
CA ASP A 446 17.16 -32.55 18.84
C ASP A 446 17.08 -31.04 19.12
N LYS A 447 16.70 -30.22 18.11
CA LYS A 447 16.60 -28.75 18.23
C LYS A 447 15.30 -28.38 18.94
N ILE A 448 15.40 -27.64 20.04
CA ILE A 448 14.25 -27.02 20.71
C ILE A 448 13.91 -25.74 19.94
N LEU A 449 12.67 -25.66 19.42
CA LEU A 449 12.14 -24.48 18.72
C LEU A 449 11.44 -23.54 19.67
N PHE A 450 10.76 -24.11 20.68
CA PHE A 450 10.06 -23.36 21.73
C PHE A 450 10.00 -24.21 23.02
N LYS A 451 10.13 -23.55 24.16
CA LYS A 451 9.76 -24.02 25.49
C LYS A 451 9.43 -22.86 26.41
N PRO A 452 8.74 -23.07 27.55
CA PRO A 452 8.26 -21.98 28.41
C PRO A 452 9.32 -20.99 28.91
N GLU A 453 10.58 -21.40 28.98
CA GLU A 453 11.70 -20.57 29.44
C GLU A 453 12.41 -19.79 28.29
N TYR A 454 11.94 -19.89 27.06
CA TYR A 454 12.54 -19.24 25.88
C TYR A 454 11.75 -18.01 25.43
#